data_f0e9328f3fd3660873ab503f5341bba0
#
_entry.id   f0e9328f3fd3660873ab503f5341bba0
#
_cell.length_a   1.000
_cell.length_b   1.000
_cell.length_c   1.000
_cell.angle_alpha   90.00
_cell.angle_beta   90.00
_cell.angle_gamma   90.00
#
_symmetry.space_group_name_H-M   'P 1'
#
loop_
_entity.id
_entity.type
_entity.pdbx_description
1 polymer ?
#
loop_
_entity_poly.entity_id
_entity_poly.type
_entity_poly.pdbx_seq_one_letter_code
_entity_poly.pdbx_strand_id
1 'polypeptide(L)'
;MAGVAVVASGNYDLEIETGFLVDAFTLDDALRGLLNDTQYVLDGTTEFASVLDGINQVSVRRGRRDQGDQFGAGTMSFTMLDTDGIFMPFDESSPYYSTSEAKPGLAPMRSVRLSRYSATNVKEYLFVGKIVNYDYNFALGGLDTVTVFCADDFYLLSQTYLDEYNVSEELSSVRVSAILDRPEVAFPVVNRDITTGTQTLGGASAFTIPQGTNVLGYLALVNEAEQGRLFMSREGDLTFQPRIGVTLDPSVADFHDDGTNIPYNGVGITFEADQVVNRAVVQILGSNNPQVADDAGSQTTYFIQTYSITNSLLHNDTAALELALYLLDPNPEPRYTSLATGFPLLSSAQRDTVAVLDIG
;
A
#
# COMPACT_ATOMS: atom_id res chain seq x y z
N MET A 1 -6.06 9.92 -7.80
CA MET A 1 -7.35 9.17 -7.83
C MET A 1 -7.26 8.14 -8.95
N ALA A 2 -7.04 6.89 -8.64
CA ALA A 2 -7.18 5.83 -9.64
C ALA A 2 -8.38 4.98 -9.23
N GLY A 3 -9.56 5.30 -9.77
CA GLY A 3 -10.70 4.42 -9.73
C GLY A 3 -10.65 3.55 -10.98
N VAL A 4 -10.30 2.28 -10.86
CA VAL A 4 -10.37 1.34 -11.97
C VAL A 4 -11.78 0.77 -11.99
N ALA A 5 -12.60 1.20 -12.95
CA ALA A 5 -13.82 0.48 -13.28
C ALA A 5 -13.40 -0.76 -14.09
N VAL A 6 -13.53 -1.92 -13.50
CA VAL A 6 -13.28 -3.19 -14.19
C VAL A 6 -14.48 -3.52 -15.05
N VAL A 7 -14.28 -3.61 -16.34
CA VAL A 7 -15.24 -4.15 -17.27
C VAL A 7 -14.59 -5.28 -18.07
N ALA A 8 -15.25 -6.39 -18.08
CA ALA A 8 -15.11 -7.56 -18.93
C ALA A 8 -14.35 -8.75 -18.34
N SER A 9 -15.14 -9.72 -18.11
CA SER A 9 -14.95 -11.17 -18.07
C SER A 9 -13.74 -11.68 -18.85
N GLY A 10 -12.97 -12.50 -18.24
CA GLY A 10 -12.05 -13.43 -18.89
C GLY A 10 -10.59 -13.32 -18.44
N ASN A 11 -10.14 -12.18 -17.96
CA ASN A 11 -8.74 -12.01 -17.60
C ASN A 11 -8.52 -11.56 -16.14
N TYR A 12 -9.55 -11.44 -15.32
CA TYR A 12 -9.44 -11.05 -13.92
C TYR A 12 -9.84 -12.21 -13.01
N ASP A 13 -9.29 -12.21 -11.81
CA ASP A 13 -9.65 -13.15 -10.76
C ASP A 13 -9.65 -12.40 -9.42
N LEU A 14 -10.69 -12.63 -8.61
CA LEU A 14 -10.78 -12.16 -7.25
C LEU A 14 -10.87 -13.36 -6.33
N GLU A 15 -9.89 -13.51 -5.49
CA GLU A 15 -9.75 -14.65 -4.60
C GLU A 15 -9.80 -14.20 -3.13
N ILE A 16 -10.53 -14.95 -2.34
CA ILE A 16 -10.60 -14.78 -0.88
C ILE A 16 -10.02 -16.03 -0.21
N GLU A 17 -9.18 -15.82 0.78
CA GLU A 17 -8.69 -16.86 1.66
C GLU A 17 -9.83 -17.41 2.52
N THR A 18 -10.11 -18.71 2.42
CA THR A 18 -11.19 -19.36 3.19
C THR A 18 -10.75 -19.74 4.61
N GLY A 19 -9.45 -19.70 4.87
CA GLY A 19 -8.87 -20.10 6.16
C GLY A 19 -8.82 -21.60 6.38
N PHE A 20 -9.07 -22.39 5.35
CA PHE A 20 -8.85 -23.83 5.35
C PHE A 20 -7.47 -24.15 4.80
N LEU A 21 -6.83 -25.16 5.38
CA LEU A 21 -5.60 -25.74 4.84
C LEU A 21 -5.99 -26.93 3.97
N VAL A 22 -5.69 -26.86 2.68
CA VAL A 22 -6.10 -27.91 1.70
C VAL A 22 -5.24 -29.14 1.86
N ASP A 23 -3.93 -28.98 1.86
CA ASP A 23 -2.94 -30.05 1.83
C ASP A 23 -2.16 -30.13 3.15
N ALA A 24 -2.85 -29.89 4.29
CA ALA A 24 -2.22 -29.92 5.60
C ALA A 24 -2.20 -31.32 6.21
N PHE A 25 -1.04 -31.69 6.74
CA PHE A 25 -0.90 -32.83 7.62
C PHE A 25 -1.82 -32.66 8.84
N THR A 26 -2.63 -33.68 9.15
CA THR A 26 -3.52 -33.69 10.30
C THR A 26 -3.20 -34.86 11.19
N LEU A 27 -2.74 -34.60 12.41
CA LEU A 27 -2.37 -35.64 13.37
C LEU A 27 -3.60 -36.54 13.69
N ASP A 28 -3.38 -37.86 13.76
CA ASP A 28 -4.40 -38.88 14.00
C ASP A 28 -5.46 -39.04 12.87
N ASP A 29 -5.28 -38.42 11.71
CA ASP A 29 -6.09 -38.67 10.53
C ASP A 29 -5.51 -39.84 9.72
N ALA A 30 -6.34 -40.82 9.37
CA ALA A 30 -5.88 -42.02 8.67
C ALA A 30 -5.39 -41.76 7.25
N LEU A 31 -5.83 -40.67 6.62
CA LEU A 31 -5.47 -40.25 5.26
C LEU A 31 -4.41 -39.13 5.27
N ARG A 32 -4.59 -38.13 6.16
CA ARG A 32 -3.78 -36.92 6.20
C ARG A 32 -2.67 -36.97 7.26
N GLY A 33 -2.60 -38.04 8.05
CA GLY A 33 -1.64 -38.19 9.17
C GLY A 33 -0.40 -39.02 8.82
N LEU A 34 -0.12 -39.29 7.55
CA LEU A 34 1.05 -40.06 7.12
C LEU A 34 2.25 -39.12 6.93
N LEU A 35 3.29 -39.27 7.75
CA LEU A 35 4.47 -38.38 7.78
C LEU A 35 5.29 -38.38 6.47
N ASN A 36 5.13 -39.38 5.62
CA ASN A 36 5.81 -39.49 4.33
C ASN A 36 4.87 -39.26 3.14
N ASP A 37 3.71 -38.70 3.38
CA ASP A 37 2.79 -38.34 2.32
C ASP A 37 3.33 -37.11 1.58
N THR A 38 3.21 -37.09 0.25
CA THR A 38 3.66 -35.99 -0.61
C THR A 38 2.56 -34.99 -0.89
N GLN A 39 1.30 -35.30 -0.58
CA GLN A 39 0.15 -34.43 -0.75
C GLN A 39 -0.18 -33.68 0.56
N TYR A 40 -0.20 -34.40 1.68
CA TYR A 40 -0.54 -33.81 2.98
C TYR A 40 0.73 -33.53 3.77
N VAL A 41 1.25 -32.30 3.62
CA VAL A 41 2.54 -31.89 4.19
C VAL A 41 2.32 -31.03 5.46
N LEU A 42 3.35 -30.97 6.31
CA LEU A 42 3.31 -30.14 7.54
C LEU A 42 3.15 -28.65 7.25
N ASP A 43 3.53 -28.23 6.04
CA ASP A 43 3.45 -26.86 5.53
C ASP A 43 2.35 -26.75 4.46
N GLY A 44 1.15 -27.20 4.79
CA GLY A 44 0.02 -27.18 3.88
C GLY A 44 -0.36 -25.77 3.44
N THR A 45 -0.83 -25.64 2.19
CA THR A 45 -1.22 -24.34 1.61
C THR A 45 -2.62 -23.92 2.03
N THR A 46 -2.83 -22.62 2.22
CA THR A 46 -4.13 -22.04 2.48
C THR A 46 -4.97 -22.01 1.20
N GLU A 47 -6.23 -22.42 1.28
CA GLU A 47 -7.15 -22.35 0.16
C GLU A 47 -7.60 -20.92 -0.13
N PHE A 48 -7.53 -20.54 -1.40
CA PHE A 48 -8.14 -19.34 -1.94
C PHE A 48 -9.29 -19.72 -2.87
N ALA A 49 -10.47 -19.20 -2.56
CA ALA A 49 -11.65 -19.39 -3.38
C ALA A 49 -11.85 -18.20 -4.34
N SER A 50 -12.01 -18.46 -5.64
CA SER A 50 -12.43 -17.43 -6.59
C SER A 50 -13.90 -17.09 -6.36
N VAL A 51 -14.20 -15.79 -6.23
CA VAL A 51 -15.55 -15.27 -6.04
C VAL A 51 -16.00 -14.37 -7.20
N LEU A 52 -15.24 -14.37 -8.29
CA LEU A 52 -15.43 -13.46 -9.42
C LEU A 52 -16.81 -13.55 -10.05
N ASP A 53 -17.39 -14.74 -10.16
CA ASP A 53 -18.67 -14.95 -10.85
C ASP A 53 -19.87 -14.22 -10.20
N GLY A 54 -19.77 -13.92 -8.90
CA GLY A 54 -20.80 -13.18 -8.15
C GLY A 54 -20.58 -11.67 -8.13
N ILE A 55 -19.48 -11.14 -8.70
CA ILE A 55 -19.10 -9.75 -8.53
C ILE A 55 -19.81 -8.84 -9.53
N ASN A 56 -20.45 -7.80 -8.98
CA ASN A 56 -21.06 -6.74 -9.78
C ASN A 56 -20.12 -5.53 -9.98
N GLN A 57 -19.32 -5.20 -8.99
CA GLN A 57 -18.44 -4.03 -9.03
C GLN A 57 -17.19 -4.25 -8.17
N VAL A 58 -16.02 -3.79 -8.66
CA VAL A 58 -14.77 -3.70 -7.90
C VAL A 58 -14.24 -2.28 -8.01
N SER A 59 -13.77 -1.74 -6.90
CA SER A 59 -13.09 -0.43 -6.83
C SER A 59 -11.81 -0.58 -6.03
N VAL A 60 -10.68 -0.14 -6.59
CA VAL A 60 -9.38 -0.14 -5.92
C VAL A 60 -8.87 1.29 -5.86
N ARG A 61 -8.39 1.70 -4.70
CA ARG A 61 -7.73 2.99 -4.50
C ARG A 61 -6.40 2.76 -3.80
N ARG A 62 -5.31 3.18 -4.44
CA ARG A 62 -3.94 3.14 -3.93
C ARG A 62 -3.24 4.45 -4.28
N GLY A 63 -2.15 4.73 -3.60
CA GLY A 63 -1.34 5.90 -3.90
C GLY A 63 -1.53 7.06 -2.91
N ARG A 64 -0.97 8.20 -3.27
CA ARG A 64 -1.05 9.46 -2.53
C ARG A 64 -1.73 10.54 -3.39
N ARG A 65 -2.17 11.61 -2.75
CA ARG A 65 -2.84 12.71 -3.44
C ARG A 65 -1.82 13.63 -4.13
N ASP A 66 -0.84 14.09 -3.36
CA ASP A 66 0.16 15.05 -3.79
C ASP A 66 1.58 14.47 -3.62
N GLN A 67 2.55 15.02 -4.33
CA GLN A 67 3.92 14.49 -4.35
C GLN A 67 4.59 14.52 -2.95
N GLY A 68 4.25 15.49 -2.10
CA GLY A 68 4.76 15.62 -0.74
C GLY A 68 4.03 14.76 0.30
N ASP A 69 2.87 14.18 -0.06
CA ASP A 69 2.06 13.41 0.87
C ASP A 69 2.67 12.04 1.18
N GLN A 70 2.42 11.54 2.37
CA GLN A 70 2.68 10.14 2.71
C GLN A 70 1.66 9.23 2.02
N PHE A 71 2.10 8.03 1.66
CA PHE A 71 1.19 7.00 1.17
C PHE A 71 0.30 6.50 2.31
N GLY A 72 -0.99 6.51 2.09
CA GLY A 72 -1.95 5.88 3.00
C GLY A 72 -2.18 4.42 2.68
N ALA A 73 -2.94 3.74 3.54
CA ALA A 73 -3.38 2.38 3.25
C ALA A 73 -4.18 2.32 1.93
N GLY A 74 -3.78 1.42 1.06
CA GLY A 74 -4.56 1.08 -0.12
C GLY A 74 -5.86 0.40 0.28
N THR A 75 -6.94 0.69 -0.44
CA THR A 75 -8.27 0.14 -0.15
C THR A 75 -8.86 -0.50 -1.40
N MET A 76 -9.59 -1.59 -1.20
CA MET A 76 -10.41 -2.20 -2.23
C MET A 76 -11.81 -2.41 -1.67
N SER A 77 -12.82 -2.19 -2.48
CA SER A 77 -14.19 -2.61 -2.18
C SER A 77 -14.78 -3.33 -3.38
N PHE A 78 -15.56 -4.35 -3.12
CA PHE A 78 -16.32 -5.06 -4.15
C PHE A 78 -17.68 -5.47 -3.63
N THR A 79 -18.65 -5.56 -4.54
CA THR A 79 -20.01 -5.94 -4.22
C THR A 79 -20.36 -7.24 -4.94
N MET A 80 -20.81 -8.21 -4.19
CA MET A 80 -21.28 -9.53 -4.66
C MET A 80 -22.79 -9.60 -4.61
N LEU A 81 -23.38 -10.32 -5.56
CA LEU A 81 -24.76 -10.75 -5.51
C LEU A 81 -24.86 -12.03 -4.67
N ASP A 82 -25.69 -12.03 -3.66
CA ASP A 82 -25.87 -13.15 -2.73
C ASP A 82 -27.32 -13.67 -2.76
N THR A 83 -27.73 -14.17 -3.92
CA THR A 83 -29.11 -14.62 -4.14
C THR A 83 -29.49 -15.84 -3.30
N ASP A 84 -28.52 -16.64 -2.91
CA ASP A 84 -28.72 -17.91 -2.20
C ASP A 84 -28.21 -17.90 -0.76
N GLY A 85 -27.70 -16.76 -0.27
CA GLY A 85 -27.14 -16.60 1.07
C GLY A 85 -25.78 -17.29 1.26
N ILE A 86 -25.08 -17.63 0.17
CA ILE A 86 -23.84 -18.42 0.22
C ILE A 86 -22.66 -17.66 0.87
N PHE A 87 -22.74 -16.33 0.88
CA PHE A 87 -21.72 -15.48 1.51
C PHE A 87 -22.04 -15.13 2.96
N MET A 88 -23.09 -15.67 3.53
CA MET A 88 -23.42 -15.51 4.95
C MET A 88 -22.42 -16.25 5.81
N PRO A 89 -21.69 -15.59 6.73
CA PRO A 89 -20.55 -16.20 7.44
C PRO A 89 -20.96 -17.34 8.38
N PHE A 90 -22.20 -17.36 8.86
CA PHE A 90 -22.70 -18.35 9.82
C PHE A 90 -23.70 -19.34 9.22
N ASP A 91 -23.87 -19.36 7.90
CA ASP A 91 -24.67 -20.36 7.24
C ASP A 91 -23.83 -21.64 7.05
N GLU A 92 -24.22 -22.68 7.82
CA GLU A 92 -23.55 -24.00 7.79
C GLU A 92 -23.74 -24.72 6.43
N SER A 93 -24.67 -24.27 5.60
CA SER A 93 -24.87 -24.78 4.24
C SER A 93 -24.00 -24.09 3.20
N SER A 94 -23.36 -22.98 3.55
CA SER A 94 -22.44 -22.26 2.66
C SER A 94 -21.21 -23.11 2.31
N PRO A 95 -20.79 -23.12 1.04
CA PRO A 95 -19.55 -23.80 0.63
C PRO A 95 -18.31 -23.20 1.29
N TYR A 96 -18.42 -22.00 1.85
CA TYR A 96 -17.35 -21.31 2.56
C TYR A 96 -17.41 -21.50 4.09
N TYR A 97 -18.23 -22.43 4.59
CA TYR A 97 -18.30 -22.77 6.01
C TYR A 97 -17.58 -24.08 6.28
N SER A 98 -16.65 -24.09 7.25
CA SER A 98 -16.01 -25.34 7.68
C SER A 98 -16.86 -26.07 8.70
N THR A 99 -17.55 -27.12 8.28
CA THR A 99 -18.33 -27.97 9.18
C THR A 99 -17.43 -28.76 10.15
N SER A 100 -16.19 -29.09 9.77
CA SER A 100 -15.24 -29.80 10.63
C SER A 100 -14.68 -28.93 11.76
N GLU A 101 -14.52 -27.63 11.53
CA GLU A 101 -14.00 -26.68 12.51
C GLU A 101 -15.09 -25.81 13.15
N ALA A 102 -16.33 -25.96 12.67
CA ALA A 102 -17.50 -25.18 13.08
C ALA A 102 -17.25 -23.66 13.03
N LYS A 103 -16.63 -23.18 11.93
CA LYS A 103 -16.29 -21.77 11.76
C LYS A 103 -16.50 -21.27 10.33
N PRO A 104 -16.78 -19.95 10.17
CA PRO A 104 -16.86 -19.34 8.86
C PRO A 104 -15.48 -19.28 8.18
N GLY A 105 -15.41 -19.61 6.88
CA GLY A 105 -14.25 -19.37 6.05
C GLY A 105 -14.13 -17.92 5.64
N LEU A 106 -15.26 -17.31 5.28
CA LEU A 106 -15.33 -15.88 4.98
C LEU A 106 -15.47 -15.10 6.29
N ALA A 107 -14.40 -14.49 6.75
CA ALA A 107 -14.37 -13.72 7.99
C ALA A 107 -13.51 -12.46 7.80
N PRO A 108 -13.68 -11.43 8.63
CA PRO A 108 -12.71 -10.32 8.69
C PRO A 108 -11.28 -10.83 8.90
N MET A 109 -10.31 -10.09 8.41
CA MET A 109 -8.87 -10.39 8.44
C MET A 109 -8.42 -11.55 7.54
N ARG A 110 -9.30 -12.13 6.72
CA ARG A 110 -8.89 -13.04 5.65
C ARG A 110 -8.18 -12.28 4.54
N SER A 111 -7.20 -12.93 3.92
CA SER A 111 -6.49 -12.37 2.77
C SER A 111 -7.40 -12.31 1.55
N VAL A 112 -7.24 -11.28 0.76
CA VAL A 112 -7.94 -11.09 -0.51
C VAL A 112 -6.95 -10.66 -1.58
N ARG A 113 -7.11 -11.19 -2.77
CA ARG A 113 -6.24 -10.90 -3.91
C ARG A 113 -7.08 -10.61 -5.14
N LEU A 114 -6.85 -9.45 -5.74
CA LEU A 114 -7.35 -9.13 -7.08
C LEU A 114 -6.19 -9.30 -8.05
N SER A 115 -6.36 -10.11 -9.04
CA SER A 115 -5.35 -10.38 -10.07
C SER A 115 -5.96 -10.31 -11.46
N ARG A 116 -5.09 -10.23 -12.45
CA ARG A 116 -5.42 -10.42 -13.86
C ARG A 116 -4.44 -11.39 -14.49
N TYR A 117 -4.82 -11.95 -15.62
CA TYR A 117 -3.90 -12.72 -16.46
C TYR A 117 -3.49 -11.88 -17.66
N SER A 118 -2.18 -11.78 -17.90
CA SER A 118 -1.61 -11.15 -19.10
C SER A 118 -1.96 -11.93 -20.37
N ALA A 119 -1.67 -11.34 -21.54
CA ALA A 119 -1.84 -12.02 -22.83
C ALA A 119 -1.01 -13.33 -22.94
N THR A 120 0.05 -13.46 -22.15
CA THR A 120 0.90 -14.65 -22.03
C THR A 120 0.47 -15.59 -20.91
N ASN A 121 -0.68 -15.37 -20.32
CA ASN A 121 -1.26 -16.14 -19.21
C ASN A 121 -0.41 -16.13 -17.93
N VAL A 122 0.29 -15.02 -17.67
CA VAL A 122 0.98 -14.77 -16.40
C VAL A 122 0.01 -14.05 -15.46
N LYS A 123 -0.11 -14.57 -14.22
CA LYS A 123 -0.93 -13.94 -13.17
C LYS A 123 -0.21 -12.72 -12.61
N GLU A 124 -0.86 -11.58 -12.66
CA GLU A 124 -0.37 -10.29 -12.16
C GLU A 124 -1.34 -9.76 -11.11
N TYR A 125 -0.84 -9.47 -9.91
CA TYR A 125 -1.67 -8.90 -8.86
C TYR A 125 -1.90 -7.41 -9.11
N LEU A 126 -3.11 -6.95 -8.81
CA LEU A 126 -3.52 -5.55 -8.83
C LEU A 126 -3.74 -5.01 -7.44
N PHE A 127 -4.11 -5.89 -6.52
CA PHE A 127 -4.29 -5.58 -5.11
C PHE A 127 -4.15 -6.87 -4.29
N VAL A 128 -3.41 -6.77 -3.19
CA VAL A 128 -3.34 -7.79 -2.14
C VAL A 128 -3.58 -7.10 -0.81
N GLY A 129 -4.41 -7.69 0.04
CA GLY A 129 -4.72 -7.10 1.35
C GLY A 129 -5.58 -8.03 2.20
N LYS A 130 -6.23 -7.44 3.20
CA LYS A 130 -7.10 -8.12 4.16
C LYS A 130 -8.51 -7.58 4.09
N ILE A 131 -9.49 -8.44 4.31
CA ILE A 131 -10.87 -8.03 4.46
C ILE A 131 -11.04 -7.37 5.82
N VAL A 132 -11.55 -6.14 5.81
CA VAL A 132 -11.79 -5.36 7.03
C VAL A 132 -13.23 -5.51 7.50
N ASN A 133 -14.17 -5.48 6.54
CA ASN A 133 -15.60 -5.48 6.87
C ASN A 133 -16.43 -6.11 5.76
N TYR A 134 -17.56 -6.70 6.16
CA TYR A 134 -18.65 -7.14 5.29
C TYR A 134 -19.92 -6.35 5.62
N ASP A 135 -20.55 -5.78 4.61
CA ASP A 135 -21.81 -5.05 4.74
C ASP A 135 -22.90 -5.78 3.93
N TYR A 136 -23.84 -6.37 4.65
CA TYR A 136 -24.94 -7.18 4.09
C TYR A 136 -26.17 -6.32 3.88
N ASN A 137 -26.70 -6.31 2.66
CA ASN A 137 -27.92 -5.60 2.32
C ASN A 137 -28.96 -6.59 1.80
N PHE A 138 -30.01 -6.80 2.62
CA PHE A 138 -31.13 -7.69 2.30
C PHE A 138 -32.29 -6.87 1.74
N ALA A 139 -32.64 -7.12 0.48
CA ALA A 139 -33.68 -6.38 -0.23
C ALA A 139 -34.96 -7.23 -0.39
N LEU A 140 -36.01 -6.88 0.33
CA LEU A 140 -37.31 -7.58 0.19
C LEU A 140 -37.82 -7.42 -1.23
N GLY A 141 -37.88 -8.53 -2.00
CA GLY A 141 -38.27 -8.55 -3.40
C GLY A 141 -37.24 -8.00 -4.39
N GLY A 142 -35.99 -7.78 -3.92
CA GLY A 142 -34.82 -7.40 -4.72
C GLY A 142 -33.76 -8.48 -4.74
N LEU A 143 -32.54 -8.08 -5.11
CA LEU A 143 -31.36 -8.93 -5.03
C LEU A 143 -30.59 -8.59 -3.74
N ASP A 144 -30.28 -9.60 -2.97
CA ASP A 144 -29.41 -9.47 -1.80
C ASP A 144 -27.98 -9.25 -2.26
N THR A 145 -27.28 -8.37 -1.56
CA THR A 145 -25.90 -8.00 -1.91
C THR A 145 -25.02 -7.97 -0.67
N VAL A 146 -23.74 -8.33 -0.87
CA VAL A 146 -22.70 -8.20 0.14
C VAL A 146 -21.62 -7.28 -0.40
N THR A 147 -21.36 -6.19 0.29
CA THR A 147 -20.23 -5.31 -0.01
C THR A 147 -19.09 -5.62 0.94
N VAL A 148 -17.94 -5.96 0.37
CA VAL A 148 -16.73 -6.31 1.11
C VAL A 148 -15.75 -5.15 1.04
N PHE A 149 -15.26 -4.71 2.19
CA PHE A 149 -14.23 -3.66 2.31
C PHE A 149 -12.91 -4.29 2.71
N CYS A 150 -11.87 -3.96 1.95
CA CYS A 150 -10.52 -4.48 2.13
C CYS A 150 -9.51 -3.34 2.25
N ALA A 151 -8.43 -3.61 2.98
CA ALA A 151 -7.29 -2.72 3.06
C ALA A 151 -5.98 -3.51 2.95
N ASP A 152 -4.92 -2.87 2.47
CA ASP A 152 -3.58 -3.45 2.49
C ASP A 152 -2.99 -3.51 3.91
N ASP A 153 -1.79 -4.08 4.06
CA ASP A 153 -1.19 -4.30 5.36
C ASP A 153 -0.76 -3.01 6.07
N PHE A 154 -0.79 -1.84 5.43
CA PHE A 154 -0.68 -0.55 6.13
C PHE A 154 -1.81 -0.34 7.13
N TYR A 155 -2.99 -0.89 6.86
CA TYR A 155 -4.08 -0.90 7.84
C TYR A 155 -3.66 -1.63 9.12
N LEU A 156 -3.02 -2.80 9.01
CA LEU A 156 -2.52 -3.56 10.17
C LEU A 156 -1.46 -2.77 10.93
N LEU A 157 -0.48 -2.21 10.22
CA LEU A 157 0.56 -1.39 10.82
C LEU A 157 -0.01 -0.14 11.50
N SER A 158 -1.13 0.41 11.01
CA SER A 158 -1.83 1.53 11.64
C SER A 158 -2.55 1.16 12.94
N GLN A 159 -2.84 -0.12 13.17
CA GLN A 159 -3.46 -0.63 14.40
C GLN A 159 -2.45 -1.19 15.40
N THR A 160 -1.18 -1.31 15.00
CA THR A 160 -0.12 -1.89 15.82
C THR A 160 0.66 -0.78 16.52
N TYR A 161 1.05 -1.04 17.77
CA TYR A 161 1.79 -0.10 18.62
C TYR A 161 3.07 -0.74 19.13
N LEU A 162 4.15 0.06 19.15
CA LEU A 162 5.46 -0.36 19.61
C LEU A 162 5.55 -0.35 21.14
N ASP A 163 6.26 -1.31 21.68
CA ASP A 163 6.82 -1.22 23.02
C ASP A 163 8.00 -0.23 23.05
N GLU A 164 8.39 0.23 24.24
CA GLU A 164 9.55 1.10 24.38
C GLU A 164 10.80 0.49 23.71
N TYR A 165 11.45 1.27 22.85
CA TYR A 165 12.60 0.79 22.11
C TYR A 165 13.71 1.84 22.02
N ASN A 166 14.90 1.47 22.50
CA ASN A 166 16.10 2.29 22.39
C ASN A 166 16.75 2.04 21.04
N VAL A 167 16.76 3.05 20.18
CA VAL A 167 17.32 2.98 18.84
C VAL A 167 18.78 3.39 18.81
N SER A 168 19.54 2.82 17.87
CA SER A 168 20.91 3.20 17.56
C SER A 168 20.95 4.25 16.45
N GLU A 169 22.06 4.93 16.30
CA GLU A 169 22.33 5.72 15.08
C GLU A 169 22.54 4.74 13.92
N GLU A 170 21.72 4.85 12.89
CA GLU A 170 21.66 3.89 11.78
C GLU A 170 20.99 4.47 10.53
N LEU A 171 21.14 3.80 9.39
CA LEU A 171 20.46 4.20 8.16
C LEU A 171 18.94 4.03 8.27
N SER A 172 18.20 4.86 7.55
CA SER A 172 16.73 4.82 7.48
C SER A 172 16.19 3.44 7.15
N SER A 173 16.76 2.74 6.16
CA SER A 173 16.36 1.37 5.79
C SER A 173 16.60 0.34 6.91
N VAL A 174 17.69 0.49 7.66
CA VAL A 174 17.97 -0.38 8.82
C VAL A 174 16.94 -0.14 9.91
N ARG A 175 16.57 1.14 10.16
CA ARG A 175 15.51 1.49 11.10
C ARG A 175 14.17 0.91 10.69
N VAL A 176 13.78 1.00 9.40
CA VAL A 176 12.56 0.38 8.88
C VAL A 176 12.58 -1.12 9.19
N SER A 177 13.65 -1.82 8.83
CA SER A 177 13.78 -3.26 9.08
C SER A 177 13.70 -3.60 10.56
N ALA A 178 14.41 -2.84 11.42
CA ALA A 178 14.41 -3.05 12.86
C ALA A 178 13.01 -2.90 13.48
N ILE A 179 12.21 -1.94 13.02
CA ILE A 179 10.81 -1.77 13.48
C ILE A 179 9.93 -2.93 13.01
N LEU A 180 10.08 -3.37 11.78
CA LEU A 180 9.30 -4.49 11.23
C LEU A 180 9.66 -5.84 11.88
N ASP A 181 10.88 -5.97 12.42
CA ASP A 181 11.35 -7.15 13.14
C ASP A 181 10.93 -7.20 14.62
N ARG A 182 10.34 -6.11 15.15
CA ARG A 182 9.85 -6.09 16.53
C ARG A 182 8.82 -7.20 16.78
N PRO A 183 8.86 -7.89 17.94
CA PRO A 183 7.93 -8.99 18.23
C PRO A 183 6.46 -8.60 18.16
N GLU A 184 6.13 -7.37 18.54
CA GLU A 184 4.78 -6.81 18.48
C GLU A 184 4.32 -6.48 17.06
N VAL A 185 5.24 -6.36 16.10
CA VAL A 185 4.97 -6.09 14.68
C VAL A 185 5.06 -7.38 13.87
N ALA A 186 6.18 -8.08 13.99
CA ALA A 186 6.49 -9.37 13.36
C ALA A 186 6.10 -9.43 11.86
N PHE A 187 6.36 -8.34 11.12
CA PHE A 187 6.00 -8.27 9.71
C PHE A 187 6.85 -9.26 8.89
N PRO A 188 6.27 -10.08 8.01
CA PRO A 188 7.00 -11.14 7.29
C PRO A 188 8.13 -10.59 6.43
N VAL A 189 9.33 -11.19 6.51
CA VAL A 189 10.51 -10.78 5.72
C VAL A 189 10.28 -10.98 4.23
N VAL A 190 9.54 -12.02 3.85
CA VAL A 190 9.24 -12.34 2.45
C VAL A 190 8.35 -11.31 1.75
N ASN A 191 7.67 -10.46 2.53
CA ASN A 191 6.78 -9.42 2.03
C ASN A 191 7.42 -8.02 2.19
N ARG A 192 8.75 -7.91 2.06
CA ARG A 192 9.48 -6.65 2.19
C ARG A 192 10.39 -6.42 1.00
N ASP A 193 10.27 -5.24 0.40
CA ASP A 193 11.22 -4.72 -0.58
C ASP A 193 11.83 -3.42 -0.04
N ILE A 194 12.96 -3.56 0.69
CA ILE A 194 13.61 -2.46 1.39
C ILE A 194 14.94 -2.15 0.71
N THR A 195 14.95 -1.09 -0.08
CA THR A 195 16.17 -0.53 -0.68
C THR A 195 16.98 0.21 0.39
N THR A 196 18.31 0.13 0.28
CA THR A 196 19.23 0.79 1.22
C THR A 196 18.97 2.30 1.25
N GLY A 197 18.67 2.82 2.43
CA GLY A 197 18.47 4.25 2.67
C GLY A 197 19.74 5.06 2.60
N THR A 198 19.63 6.36 2.42
CA THR A 198 20.76 7.29 2.30
C THR A 198 20.94 8.16 3.54
N GLN A 199 19.88 8.36 4.32
CA GLN A 199 19.92 9.21 5.49
C GLN A 199 20.27 8.41 6.74
N THR A 200 21.16 8.97 7.56
CA THR A 200 21.45 8.46 8.90
C THR A 200 20.47 9.09 9.89
N LEU A 201 19.82 8.25 10.66
CA LEU A 201 18.88 8.64 11.71
C LEU A 201 19.58 8.66 13.06
N GLY A 202 19.14 9.57 13.94
CA GLY A 202 19.67 9.69 15.28
C GLY A 202 19.37 8.47 16.16
N GLY A 203 20.23 8.28 17.14
CA GLY A 203 20.13 7.24 18.16
C GLY A 203 20.24 7.82 19.57
N ALA A 204 20.42 6.94 20.55
CA ALA A 204 20.48 7.24 21.97
C ALA A 204 19.17 7.80 22.58
N SER A 205 19.22 8.27 23.82
CA SER A 205 18.06 8.60 24.63
C SER A 205 17.10 9.65 24.03
N ALA A 206 17.62 10.56 23.20
CA ALA A 206 16.80 11.59 22.55
C ALA A 206 15.85 11.00 21.50
N PHE A 207 16.18 9.85 20.94
CA PHE A 207 15.42 9.18 19.87
C PHE A 207 14.74 7.88 20.34
N THR A 208 14.75 7.61 21.65
CA THR A 208 14.01 6.46 22.21
C THR A 208 12.54 6.52 21.76
N ILE A 209 12.04 5.43 21.22
CA ILE A 209 10.65 5.29 20.82
C ILE A 209 9.83 5.01 22.08
N PRO A 210 8.88 5.89 22.45
CA PRO A 210 8.05 5.64 23.61
C PRO A 210 7.10 4.45 23.41
N GLN A 211 6.79 3.76 24.49
CA GLN A 211 5.71 2.75 24.50
C GLN A 211 4.40 3.37 24.00
N GLY A 212 3.67 2.63 23.16
CA GLY A 212 2.41 3.07 22.59
C GLY A 212 2.57 3.96 21.35
N THR A 213 3.77 4.04 20.78
CA THR A 213 3.99 4.70 19.49
C THR A 213 3.38 3.86 18.36
N ASN A 214 2.56 4.48 17.52
CA ASN A 214 1.96 3.80 16.37
C ASN A 214 3.04 3.44 15.32
N VAL A 215 3.02 2.19 14.84
CA VAL A 215 4.04 1.66 13.92
C VAL A 215 4.06 2.44 12.61
N LEU A 216 2.91 2.57 11.94
CA LEU A 216 2.83 3.26 10.65
C LEU A 216 3.21 4.74 10.80
N GLY A 217 2.76 5.39 11.88
CA GLY A 217 3.12 6.77 12.19
C GLY A 217 4.63 6.95 12.38
N TYR A 218 5.31 6.01 13.06
CA TYR A 218 6.76 6.07 13.20
C TYR A 218 7.50 5.82 11.88
N LEU A 219 7.06 4.83 11.10
CA LEU A 219 7.63 4.57 9.77
C LEU A 219 7.44 5.77 8.83
N ALA A 220 6.34 6.52 8.96
CA ALA A 220 6.14 7.77 8.22
C ALA A 220 7.16 8.84 8.60
N LEU A 221 7.56 8.96 9.89
CA LEU A 221 8.63 9.87 10.31
C LEU A 221 10.00 9.45 9.76
N VAL A 222 10.27 8.14 9.68
CA VAL A 222 11.49 7.61 9.03
C VAL A 222 11.50 8.00 7.55
N ASN A 223 10.39 7.80 6.86
CA ASN A 223 10.24 8.16 5.45
C ASN A 223 10.32 9.68 5.22
N GLU A 224 9.77 10.49 6.13
CA GLU A 224 9.89 11.95 6.08
C GLU A 224 11.35 12.42 6.22
N ALA A 225 12.14 11.80 7.11
CA ALA A 225 13.56 12.11 7.24
C ALA A 225 14.37 11.69 5.99
N GLU A 226 14.00 10.62 5.32
CA GLU A 226 14.61 10.15 4.07
C GLU A 226 14.13 10.94 2.84
N GLN A 227 12.88 11.48 2.87
CA GLN A 227 12.15 12.00 1.70
C GLN A 227 12.06 10.96 0.58
N GLY A 228 11.94 9.71 0.98
CA GLY A 228 11.79 8.57 0.12
C GLY A 228 10.34 8.23 -0.18
N ARG A 229 10.10 6.97 -0.49
CA ARG A 229 8.76 6.41 -0.67
C ARG A 229 8.60 5.19 0.21
N LEU A 230 7.54 5.17 0.98
CA LEU A 230 7.11 4.03 1.79
C LEU A 230 5.67 3.71 1.41
N PHE A 231 5.42 2.54 0.85
CA PHE A 231 4.09 2.13 0.37
C PHE A 231 3.96 0.60 0.35
N MET A 232 2.72 0.13 0.22
CA MET A 232 2.46 -1.28 -0.09
C MET A 232 2.41 -1.46 -1.60
N SER A 233 3.17 -2.41 -2.14
CA SER A 233 3.12 -2.77 -3.56
C SER A 233 1.77 -3.42 -3.91
N ARG A 234 1.46 -3.55 -5.19
CA ARG A 234 0.27 -4.28 -5.65
C ARG A 234 0.32 -5.77 -5.32
N GLU A 235 1.51 -6.31 -5.12
CA GLU A 235 1.78 -7.69 -4.73
C GLU A 235 1.67 -7.93 -3.22
N GLY A 236 1.52 -6.85 -2.44
CA GLY A 236 1.38 -6.90 -0.99
C GLY A 236 2.70 -6.80 -0.24
N ASP A 237 3.77 -6.33 -0.90
CA ASP A 237 5.06 -6.12 -0.26
C ASP A 237 5.17 -4.70 0.30
N LEU A 238 5.68 -4.57 1.52
CA LEU A 238 6.07 -3.28 2.07
C LEU A 238 7.34 -2.82 1.38
N THR A 239 7.21 -1.77 0.58
CA THR A 239 8.30 -1.21 -0.23
C THR A 239 8.80 0.08 0.38
N PHE A 240 10.12 0.16 0.59
CA PHE A 240 10.83 1.36 1.01
C PHE A 240 11.92 1.71 0.00
N GLN A 241 11.84 2.90 -0.57
CA GLN A 241 12.80 3.43 -1.54
C GLN A 241 13.36 4.77 -1.07
N PRO A 242 14.70 4.97 -1.10
CA PRO A 242 15.29 6.26 -0.75
C PRO A 242 15.03 7.30 -1.83
N ARG A 243 15.11 8.58 -1.49
CA ARG A 243 14.90 9.70 -2.43
C ARG A 243 15.76 9.62 -3.69
N ILE A 244 16.99 9.11 -3.61
CA ILE A 244 17.93 9.02 -4.75
C ILE A 244 17.48 7.96 -5.76
N GLY A 245 16.81 6.89 -5.32
CA GLY A 245 16.31 5.83 -6.20
C GLY A 245 15.16 6.28 -7.11
N VAL A 246 14.52 7.38 -6.76
CA VAL A 246 13.29 7.88 -7.40
C VAL A 246 13.57 8.79 -8.61
N THR A 247 14.77 9.30 -8.78
CA THR A 247 15.02 10.47 -9.63
C THR A 247 15.30 10.17 -11.10
N LEU A 248 15.55 8.93 -11.50
CA LEU A 248 16.15 8.66 -12.82
C LEU A 248 15.60 7.44 -13.56
N ASP A 249 14.50 6.84 -13.12
CA ASP A 249 13.91 5.75 -13.91
C ASP A 249 13.32 6.28 -15.20
N PRO A 250 13.64 5.65 -16.34
CA PRO A 250 13.04 6.02 -17.61
C PRO A 250 11.52 5.82 -17.55
N SER A 251 10.78 6.63 -18.29
CA SER A 251 9.34 6.48 -18.46
C SER A 251 8.99 5.02 -18.78
N VAL A 252 8.16 4.40 -17.97
CA VAL A 252 7.69 3.02 -18.17
C VAL A 252 6.53 2.99 -19.18
N ALA A 253 5.78 4.09 -19.29
CA ALA A 253 4.65 4.20 -20.19
C ALA A 253 4.46 5.64 -20.68
N ASP A 254 4.17 5.78 -21.97
CA ASP A 254 3.86 7.04 -22.60
C ASP A 254 2.37 7.13 -22.94
N PHE A 255 1.75 8.23 -22.52
CA PHE A 255 0.34 8.51 -22.76
C PHE A 255 0.22 9.57 -23.86
N HIS A 256 -0.39 9.20 -24.98
CA HIS A 256 -0.55 10.06 -26.15
C HIS A 256 -1.92 9.87 -26.80
N ASP A 257 -2.33 10.85 -27.58
CA ASP A 257 -3.52 10.81 -28.43
C ASP A 257 -3.21 10.48 -29.91
N ASP A 258 -1.99 10.01 -30.19
CA ASP A 258 -1.46 9.72 -31.54
C ASP A 258 -1.91 8.38 -32.12
N GLY A 259 -2.66 7.58 -31.35
CA GLY A 259 -3.17 6.27 -31.75
C GLY A 259 -2.15 5.13 -31.68
N THR A 260 -0.91 5.38 -31.28
CA THR A 260 0.16 4.37 -31.17
C THR A 260 0.52 4.04 -29.73
N ASN A 261 0.53 5.03 -28.86
CA ASN A 261 0.82 4.90 -27.44
C ASN A 261 -0.47 4.63 -26.61
N ILE A 262 -0.40 4.77 -25.30
CA ILE A 262 -1.57 4.55 -24.45
C ILE A 262 -2.50 5.76 -24.55
N PRO A 263 -3.70 5.62 -25.11
CA PRO A 263 -4.64 6.72 -25.24
C PRO A 263 -5.27 7.08 -23.89
N TYR A 264 -5.72 8.32 -23.74
CA TYR A 264 -6.43 8.81 -22.57
C TYR A 264 -7.72 9.54 -22.98
N ASN A 265 -8.74 9.55 -22.10
CA ASN A 265 -10.01 10.22 -22.38
C ASN A 265 -9.98 11.72 -22.06
N GLY A 266 -9.06 12.14 -21.23
CA GLY A 266 -8.90 13.54 -20.84
C GLY A 266 -7.76 13.73 -19.85
N VAL A 267 -7.16 14.91 -19.89
CA VAL A 267 -6.13 15.34 -18.93
C VAL A 267 -6.58 16.66 -18.33
N GLY A 268 -6.73 16.67 -17.00
CA GLY A 268 -6.86 17.90 -16.25
C GLY A 268 -5.47 18.44 -15.94
N ILE A 269 -5.23 19.72 -16.25
CA ILE A 269 -3.98 20.41 -15.92
C ILE A 269 -4.34 21.54 -14.95
N THR A 270 -3.70 21.53 -13.78
CA THR A 270 -3.83 22.59 -12.79
C THR A 270 -2.49 23.31 -12.68
N PHE A 271 -2.53 24.63 -12.58
CA PHE A 271 -1.39 25.47 -12.29
C PHE A 271 -1.71 26.28 -11.05
N GLU A 272 -1.09 25.95 -9.95
CA GLU A 272 -1.43 26.48 -8.64
C GLU A 272 -0.19 26.80 -7.80
N ALA A 273 -0.37 27.70 -6.83
CA ALA A 273 0.68 28.13 -5.92
C ALA A 273 0.77 27.28 -4.64
N ASP A 274 -0.17 26.38 -4.40
CA ASP A 274 -0.26 25.60 -3.16
C ASP A 274 0.95 24.69 -2.92
N GLN A 275 1.68 24.37 -3.99
CA GLN A 275 2.90 23.56 -3.92
C GLN A 275 4.19 24.38 -3.89
N VAL A 276 4.10 25.70 -3.86
CA VAL A 276 5.30 26.54 -3.73
C VAL A 276 5.88 26.38 -2.34
N VAL A 277 7.15 25.99 -2.26
CA VAL A 277 7.93 25.97 -1.03
C VAL A 277 9.15 26.84 -1.26
N ASN A 278 9.19 28.04 -0.69
CA ASN A 278 10.32 28.97 -0.80
C ASN A 278 10.99 29.29 0.54
N ARG A 279 10.53 28.62 1.60
CA ARG A 279 11.18 28.51 2.89
C ARG A 279 10.98 27.08 3.41
N ALA A 280 12.08 26.38 3.70
CA ALA A 280 12.02 25.09 4.36
C ALA A 280 12.64 25.18 5.75
N VAL A 281 11.98 24.64 6.75
CA VAL A 281 12.43 24.60 8.15
C VAL A 281 12.46 23.17 8.62
N VAL A 282 13.61 22.68 9.04
CA VAL A 282 13.78 21.32 9.56
C VAL A 282 14.34 21.39 10.99
N GLN A 283 13.60 20.83 11.92
CA GLN A 283 14.00 20.74 13.33
C GLN A 283 14.11 19.28 13.75
N ILE A 284 15.26 18.93 14.31
CA ILE A 284 15.53 17.58 14.81
C ILE A 284 14.77 17.35 16.12
N LEU A 285 14.33 16.12 16.33
CA LEU A 285 13.70 15.67 17.56
C LEU A 285 14.56 15.99 18.79
N GLY A 286 13.99 16.74 19.73
CA GLY A 286 14.67 17.17 20.96
C GLY A 286 15.65 18.32 20.79
N SER A 287 15.86 18.87 19.58
CA SER A 287 16.70 20.05 19.33
C SER A 287 15.84 21.32 19.38
N ASN A 288 16.44 22.42 19.89
CA ASN A 288 15.84 23.76 19.83
C ASN A 288 16.45 24.62 18.71
N ASN A 289 17.22 24.02 17.79
CA ASN A 289 17.95 24.71 16.74
C ASN A 289 17.42 24.33 15.35
N PRO A 290 16.34 24.97 14.85
CA PRO A 290 15.80 24.67 13.53
C PRO A 290 16.78 25.11 12.43
N GLN A 291 16.95 24.29 11.42
CA GLN A 291 17.72 24.59 10.22
C GLN A 291 16.77 25.17 9.17
N VAL A 292 17.17 26.26 8.54
CA VAL A 292 16.32 27.02 7.62
C VAL A 292 17.02 27.20 6.27
N ALA A 293 16.30 26.93 5.19
CA ALA A 293 16.67 27.28 3.84
C ALA A 293 15.64 28.24 3.23
N ASP A 294 16.09 29.26 2.50
CA ASP A 294 15.27 30.32 1.93
C ASP A 294 15.61 30.58 0.48
N ASP A 295 14.60 30.82 -0.37
CA ASP A 295 14.72 31.42 -1.69
C ASP A 295 14.13 32.83 -1.70
N ALA A 296 14.98 33.84 -1.53
CA ALA A 296 14.57 35.24 -1.46
C ALA A 296 13.94 35.75 -2.78
N GLY A 297 14.34 35.19 -3.93
CA GLY A 297 13.79 35.54 -5.24
C GLY A 297 12.33 35.12 -5.35
N SER A 298 12.05 33.87 -5.04
CA SER A 298 10.70 33.32 -5.02
C SER A 298 9.82 34.02 -3.96
N GLN A 299 10.35 34.28 -2.75
CA GLN A 299 9.61 34.99 -1.69
C GLN A 299 9.18 36.40 -2.09
N THR A 300 9.97 37.07 -2.93
CA THR A 300 9.60 38.40 -3.45
C THR A 300 8.38 38.33 -4.36
N THR A 301 8.23 37.24 -5.11
CA THR A 301 7.16 37.06 -6.12
C THR A 301 5.93 36.40 -5.53
N TYR A 302 6.10 35.36 -4.69
CA TYR A 302 5.03 34.47 -4.23
C TYR A 302 4.79 34.57 -2.71
N PHE A 303 5.37 35.56 -2.03
CA PHE A 303 5.38 35.68 -0.57
C PHE A 303 6.05 34.48 0.09
N ILE A 304 6.14 34.49 1.43
CA ILE A 304 6.77 33.40 2.16
C ILE A 304 5.81 32.21 2.25
N GLN A 305 6.19 31.11 1.59
CA GLN A 305 5.50 29.83 1.65
C GLN A 305 6.42 28.83 2.37
N THR A 306 6.07 28.52 3.61
CA THR A 306 6.93 27.71 4.50
C THR A 306 6.47 26.27 4.55
N TYR A 307 7.39 25.35 4.28
CA TYR A 307 7.25 23.93 4.62
C TYR A 307 8.09 23.65 5.88
N SER A 308 7.50 23.00 6.88
CA SER A 308 8.17 22.78 8.17
C SER A 308 8.08 21.33 8.60
N ILE A 309 9.22 20.72 8.84
CA ILE A 309 9.36 19.43 9.51
C ILE A 309 9.82 19.67 10.95
N THR A 310 9.00 19.24 11.90
CA THR A 310 9.31 19.26 13.32
C THR A 310 9.53 17.83 13.82
N ASN A 311 10.45 17.62 14.75
CA ASN A 311 10.78 16.30 15.28
C ASN A 311 11.36 15.33 14.22
N SER A 312 12.14 15.85 13.26
CA SER A 312 12.88 15.02 12.31
C SER A 312 13.79 14.01 13.02
N LEU A 313 13.84 12.80 12.51
CA LEU A 313 14.69 11.73 13.06
C LEU A 313 16.15 11.79 12.59
N LEU A 314 16.55 12.81 11.85
CA LEU A 314 17.94 12.99 11.39
C LEU A 314 18.92 13.12 12.56
N HIS A 315 20.14 12.63 12.34
CA HIS A 315 21.13 12.49 13.41
C HIS A 315 21.83 13.81 13.82
N ASN A 316 21.88 14.85 12.94
CA ASN A 316 22.54 16.12 13.23
C ASN A 316 22.02 17.30 12.40
N ASP A 317 22.40 18.52 12.80
CA ASP A 317 21.98 19.78 12.18
C ASP A 317 22.45 19.92 10.72
N THR A 318 23.59 19.32 10.34
CA THR A 318 24.06 19.33 8.95
C THR A 318 23.11 18.56 8.04
N ALA A 319 22.71 17.37 8.45
CA ALA A 319 21.73 16.57 7.71
C ALA A 319 20.35 17.27 7.63
N ALA A 320 19.96 17.96 8.71
CA ALA A 320 18.73 18.75 8.72
C ALA A 320 18.78 19.94 7.75
N LEU A 321 19.93 20.63 7.65
CA LEU A 321 20.14 21.69 6.68
C LEU A 321 20.12 21.18 5.23
N GLU A 322 20.78 20.04 4.98
CA GLU A 322 20.77 19.38 3.67
C GLU A 322 19.34 18.99 3.25
N LEU A 323 18.54 18.50 4.20
CA LEU A 323 17.13 18.22 3.96
C LEU A 323 16.33 19.49 3.66
N ALA A 324 16.55 20.57 4.40
CA ALA A 324 15.88 21.86 4.14
C ALA A 324 16.23 22.40 2.74
N LEU A 325 17.49 22.32 2.32
CA LEU A 325 17.91 22.70 0.97
C LEU A 325 17.28 21.80 -0.11
N TYR A 326 17.21 20.51 0.14
CA TYR A 326 16.55 19.56 -0.78
C TYR A 326 15.06 19.87 -0.96
N LEU A 327 14.34 20.19 0.11
CA LEU A 327 12.92 20.53 0.06
C LEU A 327 12.65 21.85 -0.70
N LEU A 328 13.62 22.77 -0.66
CA LEU A 328 13.52 24.04 -1.33
C LEU A 328 13.78 23.93 -2.85
N ASP A 329 14.80 23.15 -3.27
CA ASP A 329 15.33 23.10 -4.63
C ASP A 329 14.26 22.79 -5.71
N PRO A 330 13.36 21.80 -5.53
CA PRO A 330 12.39 21.48 -6.56
C PRO A 330 11.14 22.38 -6.57
N ASN A 331 10.86 23.17 -5.53
CA ASN A 331 9.53 23.75 -5.29
C ASN A 331 9.47 25.28 -5.10
N PRO A 332 10.44 26.11 -5.56
CA PRO A 332 10.40 27.55 -5.30
C PRO A 332 9.39 28.30 -6.19
N GLU A 333 8.83 27.64 -7.22
CA GLU A 333 7.89 28.23 -8.19
C GLU A 333 6.67 27.35 -8.40
N PRO A 334 5.51 27.93 -8.81
CA PRO A 334 4.31 27.17 -9.15
C PRO A 334 4.58 26.17 -10.28
N ARG A 335 3.96 25.01 -10.20
CA ARG A 335 4.11 23.92 -11.18
C ARG A 335 2.78 23.53 -11.77
N TYR A 336 2.85 22.94 -12.95
CA TYR A 336 1.72 22.28 -13.57
C TYR A 336 1.55 20.89 -12.99
N THR A 337 0.33 20.58 -12.53
CA THR A 337 -0.08 19.26 -12.13
C THR A 337 -1.00 18.68 -13.19
N SER A 338 -0.69 17.49 -13.70
CA SER A 338 -1.51 16.81 -14.71
C SER A 338 -2.20 15.61 -14.07
N LEU A 339 -3.48 15.44 -14.38
CA LEU A 339 -4.28 14.30 -13.97
C LEU A 339 -4.90 13.64 -15.21
N ALA A 340 -4.53 12.41 -15.51
CA ALA A 340 -5.23 11.62 -16.52
C ALA A 340 -6.55 11.10 -15.91
N THR A 341 -7.68 11.36 -16.58
CA THR A 341 -9.00 11.09 -16.04
C THR A 341 -9.61 9.76 -16.45
N GLY A 342 -8.95 8.98 -17.28
CA GLY A 342 -9.39 7.65 -17.68
C GLY A 342 -8.81 7.21 -19.02
N PHE A 343 -9.09 5.96 -19.35
CA PHE A 343 -8.65 5.36 -20.61
C PHE A 343 -9.86 4.98 -21.48
N PRO A 344 -9.79 5.17 -22.80
CA PRO A 344 -10.72 4.54 -23.73
C PRO A 344 -10.48 3.03 -23.76
N LEU A 345 -11.19 2.32 -24.63
CA LEU A 345 -10.99 0.88 -24.82
C LEU A 345 -9.56 0.60 -25.28
N LEU A 346 -8.76 -0.01 -24.39
CA LEU A 346 -7.36 -0.36 -24.66
C LEU A 346 -7.26 -1.70 -25.40
N SER A 347 -6.27 -1.83 -26.28
CA SER A 347 -5.84 -3.13 -26.81
C SER A 347 -5.28 -4.01 -25.70
N SER A 348 -5.16 -5.33 -25.93
CA SER A 348 -4.58 -6.24 -24.92
C SER A 348 -3.16 -5.85 -24.52
N ALA A 349 -2.32 -5.45 -25.48
CA ALA A 349 -0.95 -5.01 -25.21
C ALA A 349 -0.90 -3.72 -24.38
N GLN A 350 -1.76 -2.73 -24.69
CA GLN A 350 -1.85 -1.49 -23.91
C GLN A 350 -2.35 -1.76 -22.48
N ARG A 351 -3.31 -2.69 -22.32
CA ARG A 351 -3.76 -3.12 -20.98
C ARG A 351 -2.64 -3.80 -20.19
N ASP A 352 -1.80 -4.60 -20.85
CA ASP A 352 -0.65 -5.22 -20.20
C ASP A 352 0.36 -4.16 -19.72
N THR A 353 0.63 -3.14 -20.53
CA THR A 353 1.50 -2.03 -20.12
C THR A 353 0.93 -1.26 -18.93
N VAL A 354 -0.37 -0.93 -18.94
CA VAL A 354 -1.01 -0.19 -17.83
C VAL A 354 -1.02 -1.03 -16.56
N ALA A 355 -1.22 -2.34 -16.67
CA ALA A 355 -1.34 -3.22 -15.50
C ALA A 355 -0.04 -3.45 -14.75
N VAL A 356 1.11 -3.26 -15.39
CA VAL A 356 2.43 -3.36 -14.72
C VAL A 356 2.83 -2.07 -14.01
N LEU A 357 2.10 -0.97 -14.23
CA LEU A 357 2.33 0.27 -13.50
C LEU A 357 1.94 0.09 -12.03
N ASP A 358 2.83 0.44 -11.13
CA ASP A 358 2.56 0.49 -9.70
C ASP A 358 2.69 1.92 -9.16
N ILE A 359 2.32 2.11 -7.91
CA ILE A 359 2.53 3.37 -7.18
C ILE A 359 4.00 3.42 -6.74
N GLY A 360 4.69 4.50 -7.00
CA GLY A 360 6.08 4.60 -6.58
C GLY A 360 6.91 5.55 -7.40
#